data_d42e0b72ec864949a4e05854596b78c4
#
_entry.id   d42e0b72ec864949a4e05854596b78c4
#
_cell.length_a   1.000
_cell.length_b   1.000
_cell.length_c   1.000
_cell.angle_alpha   90.00
_cell.angle_beta   90.00
_cell.angle_gamma   90.00
#
_symmetry.space_group_name_H-M   'P 1'
#
loop_
_entity.id
_entity.type
_entity.pdbx_description
1 polymer ?
#
loop_
_entity_poly.entity_id
_entity_poly.type
_entity_poly.pdbx_seq_one_letter_code
_entity_poly.pdbx_strand_id
1 'polypeptide(L)'
;MSWKDIVLQHAQEESPQEICGLLTIQKGKEKYFPCKNIAEDKGEYFILDPDDWIKAEDEGEVVAVIHSHPNYPPYPSDADLASCEYLDLPFYIVTPETKQWYHFKPSGYKKGLIGREWVWGVQDCWS
;
A
#
# COMPACT_ATOMS: atom_id res chain seq x y z
N MET A 1 -0.87 13.86 -16.27
CA MET A 1 -1.36 12.61 -15.68
C MET A 1 -1.22 12.67 -14.19
N SER A 2 -2.26 12.32 -13.47
CA SER A 2 -2.18 12.25 -12.01
C SER A 2 -1.39 11.01 -11.59
N TRP A 3 -0.94 10.99 -10.34
CA TRP A 3 -0.23 9.81 -9.83
C TRP A 3 -1.13 8.57 -9.83
N LYS A 4 -2.45 8.74 -9.65
CA LYS A 4 -3.39 7.62 -9.72
C LYS A 4 -3.46 7.01 -11.12
N ASP A 5 -3.42 7.84 -12.16
CA ASP A 5 -3.39 7.35 -13.54
C ASP A 5 -2.14 6.53 -13.82
N ILE A 6 -1.01 6.96 -13.30
CA ILE A 6 0.26 6.26 -13.46
C ILE A 6 0.23 4.91 -12.75
N VAL A 7 -0.30 4.88 -11.52
CA VAL A 7 -0.47 3.63 -10.76
C VAL A 7 -1.38 2.67 -11.50
N LEU A 8 -2.52 3.16 -12.01
CA LEU A 8 -3.47 2.32 -12.73
C LEU A 8 -2.83 1.70 -13.96
N GLN A 9 -2.08 2.49 -14.72
CA GLN A 9 -1.35 1.99 -15.88
C GLN A 9 -0.34 0.91 -15.48
N HIS A 10 0.44 1.14 -14.43
CA HIS A 10 1.39 0.17 -13.91
C HIS A 10 0.69 -1.14 -13.51
N ALA A 11 -0.43 -1.03 -12.79
CA ALA A 11 -1.20 -2.19 -12.36
C ALA A 11 -1.76 -2.99 -13.54
N GLN A 12 -2.23 -2.30 -14.58
CA GLN A 12 -2.75 -2.94 -15.80
C GLN A 12 -1.66 -3.67 -16.56
N GLU A 13 -0.47 -3.08 -16.65
CA GLU A 13 0.67 -3.68 -17.35
C GLU A 13 1.17 -4.95 -16.66
N GLU A 14 1.14 -5.00 -15.34
CA GLU A 14 1.69 -6.11 -14.55
C GLU A 14 0.65 -7.17 -14.17
N SER A 15 -0.64 -6.90 -14.38
CA SER A 15 -1.68 -7.88 -14.07
C SER A 15 -1.41 -9.21 -14.79
N PRO A 16 -1.57 -10.36 -14.13
CA PRO A 16 -2.23 -10.63 -12.84
C PRO A 16 -1.31 -10.53 -11.61
N GLN A 17 -0.13 -9.97 -11.73
CA GLN A 17 0.76 -9.77 -10.59
C GLN A 17 0.37 -8.50 -9.83
N GLU A 18 0.47 -8.54 -8.51
CA GLU A 18 0.29 -7.36 -7.68
C GLU A 18 1.46 -6.41 -7.86
N ILE A 19 1.16 -5.15 -8.12
CA ILE A 19 2.19 -4.10 -8.08
C ILE A 19 2.22 -3.48 -6.70
N CYS A 20 3.34 -2.87 -6.38
CA CYS A 20 3.48 -2.09 -5.17
C CYS A 20 4.36 -0.88 -5.44
N GLY A 21 4.21 0.11 -4.59
CA GLY A 21 5.00 1.31 -4.67
C GLY A 21 4.65 2.26 -3.53
N LEU A 22 5.22 3.43 -3.60
CA LEU A 22 5.09 4.44 -2.57
C LEU A 22 4.57 5.74 -3.17
N LEU A 23 3.77 6.44 -2.40
CA LEU A 23 3.43 7.82 -2.72
C LEU A 23 4.41 8.71 -1.98
N THR A 24 5.07 9.58 -2.71
CA THR A 24 6.05 10.50 -2.15
C THR A 24 5.65 11.94 -2.41
N ILE A 25 6.08 12.83 -1.52
CA ILE A 25 5.99 14.27 -1.75
C ILE A 25 7.37 14.76 -2.15
N GLN A 26 7.47 15.26 -3.38
CA GLN A 26 8.71 15.79 -3.93
C GLN A 26 8.48 17.23 -4.34
N LYS A 27 9.19 18.18 -3.73
CA LYS A 27 9.02 19.60 -3.99
C LYS A 27 7.55 20.06 -3.90
N GLY A 28 6.84 19.55 -2.89
CA GLY A 28 5.44 19.87 -2.64
C GLY A 28 4.45 19.17 -3.54
N LYS A 29 4.89 18.23 -4.38
CA LYS A 29 4.00 17.50 -5.30
C LYS A 29 3.98 16.03 -4.99
N GLU A 30 2.80 15.43 -5.10
CA GLU A 30 2.62 13.98 -4.96
C GLU A 30 3.14 13.26 -6.20
N LYS A 31 3.98 12.26 -5.98
CA LYS A 31 4.50 11.41 -7.06
C LYS A 31 4.47 9.95 -6.67
N TYR A 32 4.06 9.10 -7.63
CA TYR A 32 4.13 7.66 -7.46
C TYR A 32 5.56 7.18 -7.72
N PHE A 33 6.10 6.44 -6.76
CA PHE A 33 7.39 5.79 -6.89
C PHE A 33 7.16 4.28 -6.99
N PRO A 34 7.21 3.69 -8.19
CA PRO A 34 7.02 2.25 -8.35
C PRO A 34 8.15 1.48 -7.70
N CYS A 35 7.82 0.41 -6.99
CA CYS A 35 8.77 -0.46 -6.33
C CYS A 35 8.65 -1.87 -6.90
N LYS A 36 9.71 -2.63 -6.81
CA LYS A 36 9.67 -4.05 -7.17
C LYS A 36 8.89 -4.81 -6.13
N ASN A 37 8.05 -5.72 -6.59
CA ASN A 37 7.43 -6.72 -5.74
C ASN A 37 8.38 -7.91 -5.69
N ILE A 38 9.00 -8.15 -4.55
CA ILE A 38 9.97 -9.25 -4.37
C ILE A 38 9.34 -10.48 -3.74
N ALA A 39 8.02 -10.57 -3.71
CA ALA A 39 7.31 -11.75 -3.21
C ALA A 39 7.58 -12.97 -4.11
N GLU A 40 7.60 -14.15 -3.51
CA GLU A 40 7.73 -15.39 -4.28
C GLU A 40 6.51 -15.62 -5.16
N ASP A 41 5.32 -15.33 -4.63
CA ASP A 41 4.07 -15.43 -5.38
C ASP A 41 3.47 -14.03 -5.55
N LYS A 42 3.87 -13.38 -6.62
CA LYS A 42 3.46 -11.99 -6.90
C LYS A 42 1.99 -11.83 -7.27
N GLY A 43 1.32 -12.93 -7.58
CA GLY A 43 -0.12 -12.92 -7.84
C GLY A 43 -0.95 -12.97 -6.57
N GLU A 44 -0.38 -13.38 -5.46
CA GLU A 44 -1.08 -13.58 -4.19
C GLU A 44 -0.79 -12.47 -3.16
N TYR A 45 0.42 -11.93 -3.18
CA TYR A 45 0.82 -10.90 -2.21
C TYR A 45 1.96 -10.06 -2.76
N PHE A 46 2.33 -9.05 -2.02
CA PHE A 46 3.46 -8.22 -2.38
C PHE A 46 4.42 -8.06 -1.19
N ILE A 47 5.69 -7.87 -1.54
CA ILE A 47 6.72 -7.43 -0.59
C ILE A 47 7.47 -6.30 -1.27
N LEU A 48 7.44 -5.12 -0.67
CA LEU A 48 8.18 -3.96 -1.17
C LEU A 48 9.68 -4.22 -1.06
N ASP A 49 10.39 -4.00 -2.16
CA ASP A 49 11.84 -4.09 -2.17
C ASP A 49 12.41 -3.02 -1.24
N PRO A 50 13.18 -3.40 -0.20
CA PRO A 50 13.76 -2.42 0.73
C PRO A 50 14.70 -1.41 0.07
N ASP A 51 15.41 -1.81 -0.97
CA ASP A 51 16.30 -0.90 -1.69
C ASP A 51 15.50 0.18 -2.43
N ASP A 52 14.36 -0.18 -2.99
CA ASP A 52 13.48 0.78 -3.64
C ASP A 52 12.85 1.73 -2.62
N TRP A 53 12.54 1.25 -1.43
CA TRP A 53 12.05 2.10 -0.34
C TRP A 53 13.07 3.19 0.02
N ILE A 54 14.34 2.78 0.18
CA ILE A 54 15.42 3.72 0.50
C ILE A 54 15.57 4.76 -0.60
N LYS A 55 15.50 4.34 -1.86
CA LYS A 55 15.56 5.27 -3.00
C LYS A 55 14.42 6.28 -2.99
N ALA A 56 13.22 5.82 -2.65
CA ALA A 56 12.07 6.70 -2.55
C ALA A 56 12.25 7.75 -1.44
N GLU A 57 12.77 7.34 -0.29
CA GLU A 57 13.06 8.25 0.82
C GLU A 57 14.13 9.28 0.45
N ASP A 58 15.09 8.91 -0.39
CA ASP A 58 16.11 9.84 -0.88
C ASP A 58 15.53 10.90 -1.82
N GLU A 59 14.45 10.58 -2.51
CA GLU A 59 13.82 11.50 -3.48
C GLU A 59 12.75 12.39 -2.87
N GLY A 60 12.12 11.97 -1.78
CA GLY A 60 11.04 12.73 -1.17
C GLY A 60 10.56 12.12 0.14
N GLU A 61 9.50 12.71 0.67
CA GLU A 61 8.84 12.19 1.87
C GLU A 61 7.86 11.08 1.49
N VAL A 62 8.04 9.89 2.04
CA VAL A 62 7.10 8.79 1.84
C VAL A 62 5.86 9.02 2.70
N VAL A 63 4.69 9.09 2.06
CA VAL A 63 3.44 9.42 2.74
C VAL A 63 2.37 8.34 2.63
N ALA A 64 2.53 7.35 1.76
CA ALA A 64 1.57 6.26 1.61
C ALA A 64 2.19 5.06 0.92
N VAL A 65 1.57 3.91 1.12
CA VAL A 65 1.87 2.67 0.41
C VAL A 65 0.76 2.41 -0.58
N ILE A 66 1.13 1.94 -1.77
CA ILE A 66 0.19 1.69 -2.87
C ILE A 66 0.41 0.26 -3.36
N HIS A 67 -0.68 -0.48 -3.56
CA HIS A 67 -0.59 -1.78 -4.23
C HIS A 67 -1.89 -2.09 -4.96
N SER A 68 -1.87 -3.15 -5.78
CA SER A 68 -3.01 -3.56 -6.57
C SER A 68 -3.57 -4.91 -6.11
N HIS A 69 -4.87 -5.09 -6.36
CA HIS A 69 -5.59 -6.35 -6.19
C HIS A 69 -6.11 -6.81 -7.57
N PRO A 70 -5.28 -7.45 -8.41
CA PRO A 70 -5.76 -7.94 -9.70
C PRO A 70 -6.84 -8.99 -9.53
N ASN A 71 -7.94 -8.85 -10.28
CA ASN A 71 -9.05 -9.81 -10.34
C ASN A 71 -9.88 -9.96 -9.07
N TYR A 72 -9.74 -9.06 -8.09
CA TYR A 72 -10.60 -9.07 -6.91
C TYR A 72 -10.76 -7.65 -6.34
N PRO A 73 -11.79 -7.44 -5.48
CA PRO A 73 -12.08 -6.10 -4.99
C PRO A 73 -10.92 -5.46 -4.20
N PRO A 74 -10.84 -4.12 -4.17
CA PRO A 74 -9.73 -3.43 -3.53
C PRO A 74 -9.83 -3.33 -2.00
N TYR A 75 -10.61 -4.19 -1.37
CA TYR A 75 -10.72 -4.19 0.08
C TYR A 75 -9.48 -4.82 0.71
N PRO A 76 -8.98 -4.26 1.82
CA PRO A 76 -7.77 -4.78 2.43
C PRO A 76 -7.96 -6.17 3.02
N SER A 77 -6.94 -6.99 2.87
CA SER A 77 -6.82 -8.25 3.59
C SER A 77 -6.38 -7.98 5.04
N ASP A 78 -6.44 -9.01 5.88
CA ASP A 78 -5.89 -8.90 7.24
C ASP A 78 -4.42 -8.52 7.23
N ALA A 79 -3.66 -9.06 6.27
CA ALA A 79 -2.25 -8.72 6.10
C ALA A 79 -2.06 -7.25 5.72
N ASP A 80 -2.93 -6.71 4.86
CA ASP A 80 -2.90 -5.29 4.49
C ASP A 80 -3.17 -4.39 5.69
N LEU A 81 -4.15 -4.74 6.50
CA LEU A 81 -4.47 -3.98 7.71
C LEU A 81 -3.32 -4.01 8.71
N ALA A 82 -2.72 -5.18 8.92
CA ALA A 82 -1.57 -5.33 9.80
C ALA A 82 -0.37 -4.51 9.31
N SER A 83 -0.10 -4.53 8.01
CA SER A 83 0.98 -3.76 7.41
C SER A 83 0.76 -2.26 7.56
N CYS A 84 -0.47 -1.80 7.37
CA CYS A 84 -0.84 -0.40 7.54
C CYS A 84 -0.54 0.07 8.97
N GLU A 85 -0.93 -0.71 9.97
CA GLU A 85 -0.65 -0.40 11.37
C GLU A 85 0.84 -0.45 11.68
N TYR A 86 1.53 -1.46 11.18
CA TYR A 86 2.97 -1.64 11.43
C TYR A 86 3.79 -0.50 10.83
N LEU A 87 3.50 -0.11 9.60
CA LEU A 87 4.23 0.95 8.91
C LEU A 87 3.78 2.34 9.32
N ASP A 88 2.60 2.45 9.93
CA ASP A 88 2.00 3.72 10.35
C ASP A 88 1.83 4.67 9.16
N LEU A 89 1.39 4.13 8.04
CA LEU A 89 1.18 4.88 6.79
C LEU A 89 -0.16 4.54 6.17
N PRO A 90 -0.82 5.51 5.54
CA PRO A 90 -2.01 5.23 4.74
C PRO A 90 -1.70 4.26 3.60
N PHE A 91 -2.69 3.48 3.20
CA PHE A 91 -2.62 2.56 2.08
C PHE A 91 -3.65 2.95 1.03
N TYR A 92 -3.26 2.80 -0.22
CA TYR A 92 -4.16 2.86 -1.38
C TYR A 92 -4.10 1.51 -2.08
N ILE A 93 -5.27 0.97 -2.38
CA ILE A 93 -5.38 -0.28 -3.15
C ILE A 93 -6.21 -0.01 -4.40
N VAL A 94 -5.78 -0.53 -5.54
CA VAL A 94 -6.53 -0.40 -6.79
C VAL A 94 -6.78 -1.77 -7.40
N THR A 95 -7.98 -1.97 -7.92
CA THR A 95 -8.29 -3.11 -8.78
C THR A 95 -8.20 -2.64 -10.23
N PRO A 96 -7.19 -3.10 -10.99
CA PRO A 96 -6.97 -2.56 -12.33
C PRO A 96 -8.10 -2.83 -13.32
N GLU A 97 -8.82 -3.97 -13.18
CA GLU A 97 -9.90 -4.34 -14.09
C GLU A 97 -11.12 -3.43 -13.98
N THR A 98 -11.45 -3.02 -12.76
CA THR A 98 -12.63 -2.19 -12.49
C THR A 98 -12.29 -0.72 -12.29
N LYS A 99 -11.02 -0.40 -12.13
CA LYS A 99 -10.51 0.93 -11.79
C LYS A 99 -11.03 1.43 -10.44
N GLN A 100 -11.42 0.52 -9.56
CA GLN A 100 -11.88 0.85 -8.21
C GLN A 100 -10.69 1.03 -7.28
N TRP A 101 -10.81 2.04 -6.43
CA TRP A 101 -9.81 2.39 -5.43
C TRP A 101 -10.36 2.25 -4.02
N TYR A 102 -9.50 1.90 -3.10
CA TYR A 102 -9.79 1.92 -1.67
C TYR A 102 -8.65 2.59 -0.93
N HIS A 103 -8.99 3.43 0.02
CA HIS A 103 -8.01 4.18 0.80
C HIS A 103 -8.31 3.98 2.28
N PHE A 104 -7.31 3.63 3.06
CA PHE A 104 -7.46 3.46 4.50
C PHE A 104 -6.19 3.91 5.22
N LYS A 105 -6.34 4.22 6.49
CA LYS A 105 -5.30 4.83 7.32
C LYS A 105 -5.02 3.97 8.54
N PRO A 106 -3.83 4.14 9.15
CA PRO A 106 -3.60 3.58 10.47
C PRO A 106 -4.64 4.10 11.46
N SER A 107 -5.09 3.21 12.34
CA SER A 107 -6.12 3.57 13.32
C SER A 107 -5.65 4.55 14.39
N GLY A 108 -4.34 4.69 14.54
CA GLY A 108 -3.76 5.41 15.67
C GLY A 108 -3.63 4.55 16.92
N TYR A 109 -4.22 3.35 16.89
CA TYR A 109 -4.05 2.36 17.94
C TYR A 109 -3.03 1.34 17.47
N LYS A 110 -2.12 0.99 18.35
CA LYS A 110 -1.13 -0.03 18.05
C LYS A 110 -1.50 -1.32 18.75
N LYS A 111 -0.99 -2.44 18.22
CA LYS A 111 -1.16 -3.72 18.86
C LYS A 111 -0.55 -3.63 20.26
N GLY A 112 -1.37 -3.83 21.25
CA GLY A 112 -0.97 -3.75 22.65
C GLY A 112 -1.28 -5.03 23.40
N LEU A 113 -0.65 -5.19 24.54
CA LEU A 113 -0.89 -6.32 25.41
C LEU A 113 -1.95 -5.95 26.44
N ILE A 114 -3.08 -6.65 26.41
CA ILE A 114 -4.14 -6.51 27.42
C ILE A 114 -4.20 -7.84 28.15
N GLY A 115 -3.80 -7.83 29.43
CA GLY A 115 -3.64 -9.07 30.16
C GLY A 115 -2.53 -9.91 29.55
N ARG A 116 -2.88 -11.07 28.96
CA ARG A 116 -1.94 -11.95 28.29
C ARG A 116 -2.18 -12.04 26.79
N GLU A 117 -3.08 -11.21 26.27
CA GLU A 117 -3.46 -11.26 24.87
C GLU A 117 -3.02 -9.99 24.14
N TRP A 118 -2.50 -10.17 22.95
CA TRP A 118 -2.22 -9.08 22.04
C TRP A 118 -3.49 -8.75 21.28
N VAL A 119 -3.90 -7.51 21.36
CA VAL A 119 -5.09 -7.01 20.65
C VAL A 119 -4.74 -5.80 19.81
N TRP A 120 -5.41 -5.66 18.67
CA TRP A 120 -5.34 -4.46 17.87
C TRP A 120 -6.37 -3.46 18.39
N GLY A 121 -6.04 -2.20 18.30
CA GLY A 121 -7.00 -1.14 18.57
C GLY A 121 -8.21 -1.31 17.68
N VAL A 122 -9.37 -1.22 18.30
CA VAL A 122 -10.64 -1.36 17.56
C VAL A 122 -10.96 0.00 16.98
N GLN A 123 -10.36 0.29 15.87
CA GLN A 123 -10.56 1.56 15.22
C GLN A 123 -10.76 1.39 13.75
N ASP A 124 -11.64 2.22 13.22
CA ASP A 124 -11.89 2.26 11.80
C ASP A 124 -10.71 2.92 11.09
N CYS A 125 -10.04 2.17 10.25
CA CYS A 125 -8.95 2.67 9.42
C CYS A 125 -9.44 3.19 8.07
N TRP A 126 -10.71 3.10 7.80
CA TRP A 126 -11.27 3.43 6.49
C TRP A 126 -11.36 4.93 6.26
N SER A 127 -11.14 5.33 5.04
CA SER A 127 -11.33 6.72 4.65
C SER A 127 -12.01 6.84 3.28
#